data_ef084da729d8bd197ee79711ca462be0
#
_entry.id   ef084da729d8bd197ee79711ca462be0
#
_cell.length_a   1.000
_cell.length_b   1.000
_cell.length_c   1.000
_cell.angle_alpha   90.00
_cell.angle_beta   90.00
_cell.angle_gamma   90.00
#
_symmetry.space_group_name_H-M   'P 1'
#
loop_
_entity.id
_entity.type
_entity.pdbx_description
1 polymer ?
#
loop_
_entity_poly.entity_id
_entity_poly.type
_entity_poly.pdbx_seq_one_letter_code
_entity_poly.pdbx_strand_id
1 'polypeptide(L)'
;MEKQEQNSICREIGARTGGDIYIGVVGPVRSGKSTFIKRFMEQLVLPAMSGSAAARERARDELPQSAAGRTIMTTEPKFIPETAVPLQLEGGGACRVRLIDCVGYMVEGAMGHEEDAKPRMVKSPWFEQEVPFDLAAETGTRKVICEHSTIGVVVTTDGSVSDIPRAGYAEAEKRVVTELEALGKPYIILLNSTHPDAPETWQLAEGMARDYHRTVLPVSCVDLDAAMLGEILRRVLYEFPVQELDFALPRWVTMLEPGHWLQTQVYAAAMQLAERVSRMKDLPTGTDAPALECDAVQRSAVAGADLAAGSVRVSVELKPEIFYQVLSEQTGLDIGDEAGLMPCIMELARAKRAYEKVRSALEQVEATGYGIVMPSIDELHLEPPEIVHQDGRCGVRLQACAPSIQMMKATIHTELSPIVGTEKQSEDLVQSLLADFADDPVQLWESNIFGKSLHELVNDGLQNKLLHIPQEARTRLQETLERVINEGCTGLICILI
;
A
#
# COMPACT_ATOMS: atom_id res chain seq x y z
N MET A 1 -31.89 -15.08 2.81
CA MET A 1 -30.42 -14.89 2.98
C MET A 1 -29.66 -15.54 1.83
N GLU A 2 -29.82 -16.82 1.54
CA GLU A 2 -29.08 -17.51 0.47
C GLU A 2 -29.18 -16.88 -0.93
N LYS A 3 -30.35 -16.45 -1.39
CA LYS A 3 -30.50 -15.79 -2.71
C LYS A 3 -29.76 -14.45 -2.81
N GLN A 4 -29.74 -13.65 -1.76
CA GLN A 4 -29.02 -12.37 -1.76
C GLN A 4 -27.50 -12.57 -1.81
N GLU A 5 -27.02 -13.60 -1.15
CA GLU A 5 -25.60 -13.95 -1.10
C GLU A 5 -25.11 -14.49 -2.46
N GLN A 6 -25.87 -15.36 -3.11
CA GLN A 6 -25.59 -15.85 -4.45
C GLN A 6 -25.58 -14.74 -5.51
N ASN A 7 -26.51 -13.80 -5.41
CA ASN A 7 -26.56 -12.62 -6.29
C ASN A 7 -25.36 -11.71 -6.11
N SER A 8 -24.81 -11.58 -4.88
CA SER A 8 -23.60 -10.84 -4.61
C SER A 8 -22.39 -11.50 -5.30
N ILE A 9 -22.24 -12.81 -5.17
CA ILE A 9 -21.15 -13.59 -5.75
C ILE A 9 -21.12 -13.47 -7.28
N CYS A 10 -22.27 -13.65 -7.94
CA CYS A 10 -22.36 -13.51 -9.40
C CYS A 10 -22.01 -12.09 -9.86
N ARG A 11 -22.38 -11.06 -9.09
CA ARG A 11 -22.00 -9.67 -9.39
C ARG A 11 -20.50 -9.45 -9.27
N GLU A 12 -19.87 -9.99 -8.25
CA GLU A 12 -18.44 -9.89 -8.01
C GLU A 12 -17.65 -10.60 -9.12
N ILE A 13 -18.05 -11.82 -9.50
CA ILE A 13 -17.45 -12.52 -10.67
C ILE A 13 -17.68 -11.71 -11.95
N GLY A 14 -18.89 -11.18 -12.16
CA GLY A 14 -19.21 -10.35 -13.32
C GLY A 14 -18.32 -9.11 -13.41
N ALA A 15 -18.06 -8.43 -12.28
CA ALA A 15 -17.14 -7.29 -12.23
C ALA A 15 -15.71 -7.70 -12.65
N ARG A 16 -15.25 -8.86 -12.21
CA ARG A 16 -13.92 -9.41 -12.55
C ARG A 16 -13.79 -9.85 -14.00
N THR A 17 -14.89 -10.20 -14.67
CA THR A 17 -14.92 -10.76 -16.02
C THR A 17 -15.52 -9.81 -17.07
N GLY A 18 -15.73 -8.54 -16.71
CA GLY A 18 -16.32 -7.55 -17.62
C GLY A 18 -17.81 -7.74 -17.88
N GLY A 19 -18.54 -8.38 -16.97
CA GLY A 19 -19.98 -8.62 -17.05
C GLY A 19 -20.39 -9.98 -17.62
N ASP A 20 -19.45 -10.73 -18.22
CA ASP A 20 -19.70 -12.03 -18.84
C ASP A 20 -18.99 -13.15 -18.07
N ILE A 21 -19.76 -14.12 -17.57
CA ILE A 21 -19.25 -15.27 -16.83
C ILE A 21 -19.36 -16.51 -17.74
N TYR A 22 -18.26 -16.84 -18.41
CA TYR A 22 -18.15 -18.05 -19.22
C TYR A 22 -17.41 -19.12 -18.44
N ILE A 23 -18.15 -20.13 -17.96
CA ILE A 23 -17.61 -21.21 -17.14
C ILE A 23 -17.21 -22.38 -18.05
N GLY A 24 -15.90 -22.57 -18.24
CA GLY A 24 -15.38 -23.75 -18.91
C GLY A 24 -15.37 -24.95 -17.95
N VAL A 25 -16.25 -25.93 -18.20
CA VAL A 25 -16.28 -27.16 -17.40
C VAL A 25 -15.40 -28.19 -18.10
N VAL A 26 -14.23 -28.41 -17.54
CA VAL A 26 -13.16 -29.21 -18.17
C VAL A 26 -12.75 -30.37 -17.25
N GLY A 27 -11.97 -31.31 -17.77
CA GLY A 27 -11.51 -32.45 -16.98
C GLY A 27 -11.50 -33.75 -17.79
N PRO A 28 -11.12 -34.85 -17.17
CA PRO A 28 -11.13 -36.17 -17.78
C PRO A 28 -12.53 -36.58 -18.27
N VAL A 29 -12.60 -37.41 -19.28
CA VAL A 29 -13.88 -38.02 -19.72
C VAL A 29 -14.50 -38.78 -18.55
N ARG A 30 -15.86 -38.79 -18.48
CA ARG A 30 -16.66 -39.50 -17.45
C ARG A 30 -16.43 -39.09 -16.00
N SER A 31 -15.85 -37.96 -15.75
CA SER A 31 -15.67 -37.41 -14.39
C SER A 31 -16.93 -36.78 -13.78
N GLY A 32 -18.02 -36.58 -14.55
CA GLY A 32 -19.24 -35.96 -14.09
C GLY A 32 -19.48 -34.53 -14.58
N LYS A 33 -18.72 -34.04 -15.58
CA LYS A 33 -18.85 -32.68 -16.14
C LYS A 33 -20.27 -32.31 -16.54
N SER A 34 -20.88 -33.14 -17.39
CA SER A 34 -22.24 -32.88 -17.89
C SER A 34 -23.29 -32.95 -16.78
N THR A 35 -23.06 -33.76 -15.72
CA THR A 35 -23.92 -33.80 -14.53
C THR A 35 -23.80 -32.49 -13.75
N PHE A 36 -22.59 -32.00 -13.55
CA PHE A 36 -22.35 -30.68 -12.92
C PHE A 36 -23.07 -29.58 -13.70
N ILE A 37 -22.88 -29.51 -15.02
CA ILE A 37 -23.52 -28.50 -15.87
C ILE A 37 -25.06 -28.56 -15.74
N LYS A 38 -25.61 -29.75 -15.79
CA LYS A 38 -27.05 -29.93 -15.63
C LYS A 38 -27.54 -29.40 -14.30
N ARG A 39 -26.90 -29.74 -13.21
CA ARG A 39 -27.26 -29.26 -11.86
C ARG A 39 -27.08 -27.76 -11.72
N PHE A 40 -25.99 -27.21 -12.23
CA PHE A 40 -25.77 -25.77 -12.22
C PHE A 40 -26.90 -25.01 -12.95
N MET A 41 -27.28 -25.49 -14.13
CA MET A 41 -28.37 -24.89 -14.87
C MET A 41 -29.72 -25.02 -14.15
N GLU A 42 -30.04 -26.21 -13.61
CA GLU A 42 -31.31 -26.46 -12.94
C GLU A 42 -31.46 -25.66 -11.64
N GLN A 43 -30.39 -25.52 -10.87
CA GLN A 43 -30.42 -24.94 -9.53
C GLN A 43 -30.17 -23.42 -9.51
N LEU A 44 -29.34 -22.90 -10.40
CA LEU A 44 -28.97 -21.49 -10.42
C LEU A 44 -29.51 -20.72 -11.64
N VAL A 45 -29.29 -21.21 -12.87
CA VAL A 45 -29.54 -20.43 -14.06
C VAL A 45 -31.06 -20.39 -14.41
N LEU A 46 -31.68 -21.55 -14.52
CA LEU A 46 -33.10 -21.63 -14.90
C LEU A 46 -34.06 -20.91 -13.93
N PRO A 47 -33.85 -20.98 -12.59
CA PRO A 47 -34.66 -20.21 -11.63
C PRO A 47 -34.46 -18.71 -11.71
N ALA A 48 -33.25 -18.26 -12.05
CA ALA A 48 -32.91 -16.84 -12.16
C ALA A 48 -33.17 -16.20 -13.51
N MET A 49 -33.56 -17.00 -14.53
CA MET A 49 -33.92 -16.50 -15.86
C MET A 49 -35.19 -15.62 -15.81
N SER A 50 -35.03 -14.33 -16.08
CA SER A 50 -36.10 -13.35 -16.25
C SER A 50 -36.59 -13.35 -17.67
N GLY A 51 -37.12 -14.46 -18.17
CA GLY A 51 -37.52 -14.58 -19.57
C GLY A 51 -38.89 -15.25 -19.77
N SER A 52 -39.36 -15.34 -21.04
CA SER A 52 -40.57 -16.06 -21.39
C SER A 52 -40.42 -17.55 -21.02
N ALA A 53 -41.53 -18.22 -20.75
CA ALA A 53 -41.56 -19.66 -20.53
C ALA A 53 -40.88 -20.44 -21.66
N ALA A 54 -41.01 -19.98 -22.89
CA ALA A 54 -40.35 -20.54 -24.07
C ALA A 54 -38.81 -20.45 -24.04
N ALA A 55 -38.24 -19.38 -23.46
CA ALA A 55 -36.79 -19.28 -23.32
C ALA A 55 -36.24 -20.26 -22.27
N ARG A 56 -36.99 -20.48 -21.18
CA ARG A 56 -36.62 -21.48 -20.17
C ARG A 56 -36.76 -22.92 -20.69
N GLU A 57 -37.81 -23.19 -21.49
CA GLU A 57 -37.94 -24.51 -22.11
C GLU A 57 -36.80 -24.81 -23.08
N ARG A 58 -36.41 -23.87 -23.96
CA ARG A 58 -35.25 -24.04 -24.84
C ARG A 58 -33.99 -24.33 -24.05
N ALA A 59 -33.70 -23.51 -23.02
CA ALA A 59 -32.52 -23.72 -22.17
C ALA A 59 -32.56 -25.07 -21.44
N ARG A 60 -33.75 -25.62 -21.14
CA ARG A 60 -33.91 -26.95 -20.58
C ARG A 60 -33.68 -28.06 -21.61
N ASP A 61 -34.08 -27.85 -22.87
CA ASP A 61 -33.86 -28.81 -23.95
C ASP A 61 -32.39 -28.89 -24.38
N GLU A 62 -31.62 -27.81 -24.13
CA GLU A 62 -30.17 -27.75 -24.39
C GLU A 62 -29.33 -28.48 -23.33
N LEU A 63 -29.94 -28.90 -22.19
CA LEU A 63 -29.21 -29.57 -21.09
C LEU A 63 -28.57 -30.89 -21.57
N PRO A 64 -27.33 -31.17 -21.12
CA PRO A 64 -26.69 -32.43 -21.48
C PRO A 64 -27.48 -33.61 -20.92
N GLN A 65 -27.73 -34.59 -21.79
CA GLN A 65 -28.33 -35.84 -21.38
C GLN A 65 -27.30 -36.71 -20.70
N SER A 66 -27.58 -37.17 -19.49
CA SER A 66 -26.71 -38.13 -18.79
C SER A 66 -26.73 -39.45 -19.54
N ALA A 67 -25.64 -39.79 -20.23
CA ALA A 67 -25.48 -41.11 -20.84
C ALA A 67 -25.17 -42.14 -19.74
N ALA A 68 -26.12 -43.02 -19.51
CA ALA A 68 -25.88 -44.26 -18.77
C ALA A 68 -25.11 -45.20 -19.66
N GLY A 69 -23.86 -45.53 -19.33
CA GLY A 69 -23.04 -46.49 -20.10
C GLY A 69 -21.59 -46.03 -20.27
N ARG A 70 -20.78 -46.92 -20.87
CA ARG A 70 -19.32 -46.72 -21.05
C ARG A 70 -18.95 -45.87 -22.29
N THR A 71 -19.90 -45.59 -23.19
CA THR A 71 -19.64 -44.95 -24.49
C THR A 71 -19.63 -43.42 -24.37
N ILE A 72 -18.62 -42.77 -24.94
CA ILE A 72 -18.53 -41.30 -25.05
C ILE A 72 -19.45 -40.85 -26.20
N MET A 73 -20.41 -39.95 -25.88
CA MET A 73 -21.42 -39.46 -26.85
C MET A 73 -21.12 -38.07 -27.36
N THR A 74 -20.45 -37.23 -26.62
CA THR A 74 -20.12 -35.84 -26.98
C THR A 74 -18.89 -35.81 -27.88
N THR A 75 -18.97 -35.23 -29.06
CA THR A 75 -17.84 -35.11 -30.00
C THR A 75 -17.32 -33.68 -30.13
N GLU A 76 -18.11 -32.68 -29.68
CA GLU A 76 -17.80 -31.26 -29.84
C GLU A 76 -18.18 -30.51 -28.55
N PRO A 77 -17.45 -29.44 -28.22
CA PRO A 77 -17.85 -28.53 -27.14
C PRO A 77 -19.21 -27.92 -27.39
N LYS A 78 -20.05 -27.89 -26.36
CA LYS A 78 -21.38 -27.26 -26.41
C LYS A 78 -21.46 -26.09 -25.45
N PHE A 79 -22.03 -25.02 -25.98
CA PHE A 79 -22.33 -23.85 -25.14
C PHE A 79 -23.75 -24.01 -24.60
N ILE A 80 -23.90 -23.88 -23.28
CA ILE A 80 -25.13 -24.16 -22.55
C ILE A 80 -25.46 -22.98 -21.61
N PRO A 81 -26.50 -22.22 -21.85
CA PRO A 81 -27.32 -22.23 -23.09
C PRO A 81 -26.54 -21.68 -24.27
N GLU A 82 -27.02 -21.92 -25.51
CA GLU A 82 -26.39 -21.45 -26.75
C GLU A 82 -26.19 -19.95 -26.76
N THR A 83 -27.12 -19.19 -26.20
CA THR A 83 -27.03 -17.75 -25.98
C THR A 83 -26.86 -17.44 -24.49
N ALA A 84 -25.86 -16.67 -24.14
CA ALA A 84 -25.60 -16.27 -22.74
C ALA A 84 -26.84 -15.59 -22.11
N VAL A 85 -27.26 -16.08 -20.95
CA VAL A 85 -28.49 -15.66 -20.30
C VAL A 85 -28.18 -14.53 -19.31
N PRO A 86 -28.88 -13.39 -19.41
CA PRO A 86 -28.76 -12.36 -18.40
C PRO A 86 -29.44 -12.83 -17.12
N LEU A 87 -28.66 -12.89 -16.04
CA LEU A 87 -29.14 -13.06 -14.68
C LEU A 87 -29.35 -11.69 -14.07
N GLN A 88 -30.57 -11.37 -13.69
CA GLN A 88 -30.86 -10.16 -12.92
C GLN A 88 -30.53 -10.42 -11.45
N LEU A 89 -29.62 -9.60 -10.93
CA LEU A 89 -29.16 -9.69 -9.55
C LEU A 89 -29.95 -8.71 -8.68
N GLU A 90 -30.45 -9.17 -7.54
CA GLU A 90 -31.08 -8.28 -6.56
C GLU A 90 -30.05 -7.25 -6.09
N GLY A 91 -30.33 -5.95 -6.24
CA GLY A 91 -29.42 -4.86 -5.93
C GLY A 91 -28.79 -4.15 -7.13
N GLY A 92 -29.26 -4.44 -8.36
CA GLY A 92 -28.99 -3.57 -9.52
C GLY A 92 -27.74 -3.91 -10.35
N GLY A 93 -27.31 -5.15 -10.38
CA GLY A 93 -26.31 -5.65 -11.31
C GLY A 93 -26.90 -6.69 -12.27
N ALA A 94 -26.41 -6.78 -13.50
CA ALA A 94 -26.68 -7.86 -14.42
C ALA A 94 -25.38 -8.52 -14.84
N CYS A 95 -25.32 -9.85 -14.82
CA CYS A 95 -24.24 -10.60 -15.44
C CYS A 95 -24.84 -11.59 -16.44
N ARG A 96 -24.05 -11.97 -17.43
CA ARG A 96 -24.45 -13.00 -18.39
C ARG A 96 -23.68 -14.26 -18.09
N VAL A 97 -24.39 -15.37 -17.88
CA VAL A 97 -23.76 -16.65 -17.55
C VAL A 97 -23.95 -17.63 -18.70
N ARG A 98 -22.89 -18.36 -19.00
CA ARG A 98 -22.86 -19.41 -20.01
C ARG A 98 -21.88 -20.49 -19.58
N LEU A 99 -22.32 -21.74 -19.62
CA LEU A 99 -21.45 -22.87 -19.38
C LEU A 99 -20.96 -23.45 -20.71
N ILE A 100 -19.81 -24.06 -20.71
CA ILE A 100 -19.22 -24.69 -21.87
C ILE A 100 -18.91 -26.12 -21.48
N ASP A 101 -19.66 -27.07 -22.06
CA ASP A 101 -19.41 -28.50 -21.91
C ASP A 101 -18.36 -28.93 -22.94
N CYS A 102 -17.29 -29.57 -22.49
CA CYS A 102 -16.27 -30.13 -23.37
C CYS A 102 -16.24 -31.65 -23.27
N VAL A 103 -15.69 -32.29 -24.27
CA VAL A 103 -15.50 -33.76 -24.32
C VAL A 103 -14.63 -34.20 -23.12
N GLY A 104 -13.55 -33.51 -22.90
CA GLY A 104 -12.55 -33.85 -21.88
C GLY A 104 -11.38 -34.66 -22.44
N TYR A 105 -10.35 -34.77 -21.62
CA TYR A 105 -9.18 -35.58 -21.94
C TYR A 105 -9.46 -37.09 -21.76
N MET A 106 -8.90 -37.88 -22.65
CA MET A 106 -9.07 -39.31 -22.59
C MET A 106 -8.40 -39.91 -21.36
N VAL A 107 -9.01 -40.94 -20.83
CA VAL A 107 -8.52 -41.69 -19.69
C VAL A 107 -8.33 -43.16 -20.08
N GLU A 108 -7.35 -43.83 -19.48
CA GLU A 108 -7.10 -45.23 -19.69
C GLU A 108 -8.34 -46.05 -19.25
N GLY A 109 -8.83 -46.92 -20.13
CA GLY A 109 -10.04 -47.73 -19.89
C GLY A 109 -11.37 -47.08 -20.31
N ALA A 110 -11.37 -45.86 -20.88
CA ALA A 110 -12.57 -45.29 -21.48
C ALA A 110 -12.91 -45.98 -22.80
N MET A 111 -14.18 -46.32 -23.00
CA MET A 111 -14.65 -46.94 -24.24
C MET A 111 -15.26 -45.88 -25.17
N GLY A 112 -15.25 -46.14 -26.52
CA GLY A 112 -15.90 -45.29 -27.51
C GLY A 112 -14.98 -44.38 -28.29
N HIS A 113 -13.66 -44.47 -28.06
CA HIS A 113 -12.61 -43.84 -28.86
C HIS A 113 -12.13 -44.73 -30.01
N GLU A 114 -12.42 -46.03 -29.96
CA GLU A 114 -12.14 -46.99 -31.02
C GLU A 114 -13.44 -47.57 -31.58
N GLU A 115 -13.42 -47.84 -32.86
CA GLU A 115 -14.47 -48.53 -33.59
C GLU A 115 -13.79 -49.62 -34.46
N ASP A 116 -14.16 -50.89 -34.27
CA ASP A 116 -13.51 -52.05 -34.91
C ASP A 116 -11.99 -52.11 -34.73
N ALA A 117 -11.50 -51.86 -33.54
CA ALA A 117 -10.07 -51.80 -33.18
C ALA A 117 -9.24 -50.77 -33.98
N LYS A 118 -9.89 -49.75 -34.52
CA LYS A 118 -9.24 -48.59 -35.14
C LYS A 118 -9.71 -47.30 -34.44
N PRO A 119 -8.86 -46.24 -34.41
CA PRO A 119 -9.26 -44.97 -33.88
C PRO A 119 -10.55 -44.50 -34.57
N ARG A 120 -11.56 -44.11 -33.77
CA ARG A 120 -12.79 -43.54 -34.26
C ARG A 120 -12.51 -42.19 -34.92
N MET A 121 -12.86 -42.06 -36.21
CA MET A 121 -12.68 -40.82 -36.96
C MET A 121 -13.90 -39.96 -36.78
N VAL A 122 -13.71 -38.64 -36.54
CA VAL A 122 -14.79 -37.66 -36.34
C VAL A 122 -14.50 -36.39 -37.11
N LYS A 123 -15.58 -35.72 -37.55
CA LYS A 123 -15.51 -34.36 -38.07
C LYS A 123 -15.49 -33.39 -36.90
N SER A 124 -14.62 -32.42 -36.97
CA SER A 124 -14.53 -31.37 -35.98
C SER A 124 -14.45 -30.01 -36.67
N PRO A 125 -15.07 -28.94 -36.13
CA PRO A 125 -15.05 -27.61 -36.74
C PRO A 125 -13.62 -27.03 -36.90
N TRP A 126 -12.65 -27.61 -36.26
CA TRP A 126 -11.25 -27.10 -36.22
C TRP A 126 -10.35 -27.78 -37.26
N PHE A 127 -10.83 -28.80 -37.96
CA PHE A 127 -10.07 -29.54 -38.97
C PHE A 127 -10.85 -29.69 -40.26
N GLU A 128 -10.19 -29.52 -41.39
CA GLU A 128 -10.81 -29.68 -42.73
C GLU A 128 -11.10 -31.14 -43.04
N GLN A 129 -10.36 -32.07 -42.43
CA GLN A 129 -10.48 -33.51 -42.64
C GLN A 129 -10.92 -34.18 -41.34
N GLU A 130 -11.47 -35.39 -41.48
CA GLU A 130 -11.75 -36.25 -40.33
C GLU A 130 -10.45 -36.60 -39.59
N VAL A 131 -10.49 -36.44 -38.28
CA VAL A 131 -9.36 -36.69 -37.38
C VAL A 131 -9.73 -37.74 -36.33
N PRO A 132 -8.76 -38.40 -35.72
CA PRO A 132 -9.03 -39.28 -34.59
C PRO A 132 -9.79 -38.54 -33.47
N PHE A 133 -10.74 -39.24 -32.85
CA PHE A 133 -11.58 -38.70 -31.80
C PHE A 133 -10.76 -38.08 -30.65
N ASP A 134 -9.68 -38.73 -30.27
CA ASP A 134 -8.82 -38.22 -29.18
C ASP A 134 -8.23 -36.87 -29.51
N LEU A 135 -7.75 -36.67 -30.75
CA LEU A 135 -7.20 -35.39 -31.21
C LEU A 135 -8.27 -34.29 -31.24
N ALA A 136 -9.48 -34.64 -31.74
CA ALA A 136 -10.61 -33.70 -31.77
C ALA A 136 -11.04 -33.29 -30.35
N ALA A 137 -11.11 -34.26 -29.43
CA ALA A 137 -11.49 -34.03 -28.02
C ALA A 137 -10.47 -33.13 -27.30
N GLU A 138 -9.18 -33.40 -27.45
CA GLU A 138 -8.11 -32.59 -26.90
C GLU A 138 -8.11 -31.15 -27.43
N THR A 139 -8.20 -31.02 -28.77
CA THR A 139 -8.22 -29.70 -29.42
C THR A 139 -9.43 -28.90 -28.99
N GLY A 140 -10.61 -29.51 -28.94
CA GLY A 140 -11.85 -28.87 -28.48
C GLY A 140 -11.77 -28.44 -27.02
N THR A 141 -11.24 -29.32 -26.13
CA THR A 141 -11.08 -28.98 -24.71
C THR A 141 -10.08 -27.84 -24.52
N ARG A 142 -8.95 -27.88 -25.20
CA ARG A 142 -7.96 -26.79 -25.16
C ARG A 142 -8.52 -25.46 -25.65
N LYS A 143 -9.32 -25.45 -26.73
CA LYS A 143 -9.97 -24.22 -27.22
C LYS A 143 -10.99 -23.65 -26.22
N VAL A 144 -11.76 -24.51 -25.56
CA VAL A 144 -12.64 -24.10 -24.47
C VAL A 144 -11.85 -23.40 -23.36
N ILE A 145 -10.75 -24.01 -22.96
CA ILE A 145 -9.89 -23.44 -21.93
C ILE A 145 -9.28 -22.11 -22.37
N CYS A 146 -8.69 -22.04 -23.57
CA CYS A 146 -7.93 -20.88 -24.04
C CYS A 146 -8.80 -19.71 -24.46
N GLU A 147 -9.81 -19.97 -25.29
CA GLU A 147 -10.49 -18.93 -26.08
C GLU A 147 -11.86 -18.55 -25.50
N HIS A 148 -12.57 -19.49 -24.88
CA HIS A 148 -13.99 -19.33 -24.60
C HIS A 148 -14.35 -19.17 -23.13
N SER A 149 -13.52 -19.62 -22.18
CA SER A 149 -13.82 -19.54 -20.76
C SER A 149 -13.17 -18.32 -20.10
N THR A 150 -13.90 -17.67 -19.19
CA THR A 150 -13.37 -16.66 -18.28
C THR A 150 -12.88 -17.27 -16.97
N ILE A 151 -13.55 -18.34 -16.54
CA ILE A 151 -13.21 -19.15 -15.37
C ILE A 151 -13.26 -20.62 -15.70
N GLY A 152 -12.45 -21.43 -15.01
CA GLY A 152 -12.40 -22.89 -15.16
C GLY A 152 -13.03 -23.61 -13.98
N VAL A 153 -13.75 -24.68 -14.26
CA VAL A 153 -14.15 -25.68 -13.26
C VAL A 153 -13.65 -27.04 -13.75
N VAL A 154 -12.62 -27.54 -13.09
CA VAL A 154 -12.06 -28.87 -13.40
C VAL A 154 -12.86 -29.89 -12.62
N VAL A 155 -13.53 -30.81 -13.30
CA VAL A 155 -14.25 -31.91 -12.67
C VAL A 155 -13.45 -33.19 -12.84
N THR A 156 -12.97 -33.75 -11.73
CA THR A 156 -12.32 -35.04 -11.63
C THR A 156 -13.08 -35.97 -10.68
N THR A 157 -12.60 -37.18 -10.43
CA THR A 157 -13.27 -38.14 -9.55
C THR A 157 -12.29 -38.98 -8.74
N ASP A 158 -12.75 -39.50 -7.61
CA ASP A 158 -12.06 -40.49 -6.82
C ASP A 158 -12.19 -41.95 -7.39
N GLY A 159 -12.91 -42.08 -8.52
CA GLY A 159 -13.19 -43.39 -9.15
C GLY A 159 -14.50 -44.00 -8.72
N SER A 160 -15.21 -43.46 -7.71
CA SER A 160 -16.46 -44.05 -7.21
C SER A 160 -17.68 -43.82 -8.11
N VAL A 161 -17.61 -42.86 -9.02
CA VAL A 161 -18.73 -42.48 -9.91
C VAL A 161 -18.75 -43.19 -11.25
N SER A 162 -17.72 -44.02 -11.53
CA SER A 162 -17.58 -44.75 -12.78
C SER A 162 -16.87 -46.07 -12.56
N ASP A 163 -16.84 -46.93 -13.59
CA ASP A 163 -16.10 -48.22 -13.54
C ASP A 163 -14.57 -48.07 -13.76
N ILE A 164 -14.08 -46.83 -13.92
CA ILE A 164 -12.67 -46.50 -14.13
C ILE A 164 -12.02 -46.16 -12.79
N PRO A 165 -10.95 -46.88 -12.39
CA PRO A 165 -10.27 -46.60 -11.13
C PRO A 165 -9.59 -45.24 -11.11
N ARG A 166 -9.43 -44.64 -9.92
CA ARG A 166 -8.79 -43.30 -9.72
C ARG A 166 -7.46 -43.14 -10.47
N ALA A 167 -6.64 -44.20 -10.51
CA ALA A 167 -5.35 -44.13 -11.19
C ALA A 167 -5.45 -43.79 -12.70
N GLY A 168 -6.53 -44.22 -13.38
CA GLY A 168 -6.76 -43.89 -14.78
C GLY A 168 -7.03 -42.40 -15.04
N TYR A 169 -7.47 -41.64 -14.04
CA TYR A 169 -7.78 -40.22 -14.17
C TYR A 169 -6.57 -39.30 -13.97
N ALA A 170 -5.55 -39.76 -13.25
CA ALA A 170 -4.47 -38.91 -12.76
C ALA A 170 -3.69 -38.19 -13.87
N GLU A 171 -3.37 -38.88 -14.97
CA GLU A 171 -2.61 -38.28 -16.08
C GLU A 171 -3.43 -37.23 -16.85
N ALA A 172 -4.69 -37.54 -17.18
CA ALA A 172 -5.59 -36.62 -17.86
C ALA A 172 -5.89 -35.36 -17.00
N GLU A 173 -6.05 -35.54 -15.69
CA GLU A 173 -6.22 -34.48 -14.71
C GLU A 173 -5.01 -33.57 -14.65
N LYS A 174 -3.80 -34.12 -14.51
CA LYS A 174 -2.56 -33.35 -14.49
C LYS A 174 -2.38 -32.51 -15.75
N ARG A 175 -2.77 -33.04 -16.90
CA ARG A 175 -2.69 -32.35 -18.18
C ARG A 175 -3.62 -31.13 -18.22
N VAL A 176 -4.89 -31.27 -17.80
CA VAL A 176 -5.87 -30.17 -17.71
C VAL A 176 -5.33 -29.07 -16.80
N VAL A 177 -4.84 -29.45 -15.63
CA VAL A 177 -4.29 -28.50 -14.64
C VAL A 177 -3.11 -27.74 -15.22
N THR A 178 -2.17 -28.43 -15.88
CA THR A 178 -1.00 -27.79 -16.49
C THR A 178 -1.38 -26.77 -17.57
N GLU A 179 -2.39 -27.06 -18.38
CA GLU A 179 -2.87 -26.14 -19.42
C GLU A 179 -3.56 -24.89 -18.81
N LEU A 180 -4.38 -25.07 -17.77
CA LEU A 180 -5.01 -23.95 -17.06
C LEU A 180 -3.99 -23.06 -16.34
N GLU A 181 -2.98 -23.66 -15.74
CA GLU A 181 -1.87 -22.91 -15.10
C GLU A 181 -1.09 -22.07 -16.11
N ALA A 182 -0.75 -22.66 -17.26
CA ALA A 182 -0.02 -21.96 -18.31
C ALA A 182 -0.77 -20.71 -18.84
N LEU A 183 -2.09 -20.69 -18.69
CA LEU A 183 -2.95 -19.57 -19.14
C LEU A 183 -3.22 -18.54 -18.03
N GLY A 184 -2.87 -18.82 -16.79
CA GLY A 184 -3.12 -17.94 -15.64
C GLY A 184 -4.60 -17.69 -15.34
N LYS A 185 -5.52 -18.54 -15.86
CA LYS A 185 -6.96 -18.39 -15.61
C LYS A 185 -7.34 -18.85 -14.20
N PRO A 186 -8.31 -18.17 -13.55
CA PRO A 186 -8.84 -18.64 -12.28
C PRO A 186 -9.63 -19.95 -12.47
N TYR A 187 -9.34 -20.96 -11.67
CA TYR A 187 -10.08 -22.22 -11.68
C TYR A 187 -10.04 -22.91 -10.34
N ILE A 188 -10.99 -23.82 -10.14
CA ILE A 188 -11.03 -24.73 -8.99
C ILE A 188 -11.17 -26.18 -9.49
N ILE A 189 -10.88 -27.12 -8.61
CA ILE A 189 -11.02 -28.54 -8.88
C ILE A 189 -12.16 -29.10 -8.06
N LEU A 190 -13.11 -29.76 -8.70
CA LEU A 190 -14.17 -30.52 -8.05
C LEU A 190 -13.82 -32.02 -8.09
N LEU A 191 -13.67 -32.61 -6.92
CA LEU A 191 -13.48 -34.05 -6.78
C LEU A 191 -14.85 -34.70 -6.63
N ASN A 192 -15.39 -35.22 -7.74
CA ASN A 192 -16.68 -35.85 -7.77
C ASN A 192 -16.64 -37.26 -7.14
N SER A 193 -17.38 -37.45 -6.09
CA SER A 193 -17.44 -38.70 -5.30
C SER A 193 -18.89 -39.05 -4.98
N THR A 194 -19.17 -40.33 -4.84
CA THR A 194 -20.43 -40.83 -4.26
C THR A 194 -20.49 -40.64 -2.76
N HIS A 195 -19.32 -40.43 -2.11
CA HIS A 195 -19.16 -40.23 -0.67
C HIS A 195 -18.30 -39.00 -0.39
N PRO A 196 -18.77 -37.76 -0.70
CA PRO A 196 -17.93 -36.54 -0.60
C PRO A 196 -17.49 -36.22 0.84
N ASP A 197 -18.23 -36.69 1.83
CA ASP A 197 -17.93 -36.44 3.24
C ASP A 197 -17.02 -37.51 3.88
N ALA A 198 -16.61 -38.53 3.11
CA ALA A 198 -15.75 -39.59 3.61
C ALA A 198 -14.32 -39.07 3.91
N PRO A 199 -13.67 -39.49 5.02
CA PRO A 199 -12.32 -39.07 5.37
C PRO A 199 -11.29 -39.36 4.27
N GLU A 200 -11.43 -40.47 3.56
CA GLU A 200 -10.54 -40.85 2.44
C GLU A 200 -10.64 -39.87 1.27
N THR A 201 -11.89 -39.37 0.97
CA THR A 201 -12.14 -38.41 -0.08
C THR A 201 -11.53 -37.05 0.27
N TRP A 202 -11.64 -36.64 1.53
CA TRP A 202 -11.01 -35.41 2.03
C TRP A 202 -9.49 -35.50 2.02
N GLN A 203 -8.89 -36.64 2.44
CA GLN A 203 -7.44 -36.85 2.38
C GLN A 203 -6.93 -36.79 0.95
N LEU A 204 -7.68 -37.35 -0.01
CA LEU A 204 -7.35 -37.26 -1.43
C LEU A 204 -7.42 -35.81 -1.93
N ALA A 205 -8.50 -35.10 -1.57
CA ALA A 205 -8.66 -33.68 -1.96
C ALA A 205 -7.55 -32.80 -1.38
N GLU A 206 -7.16 -32.97 -0.12
CA GLU A 206 -6.04 -32.26 0.51
C GLU A 206 -4.69 -32.60 -0.16
N GLY A 207 -4.47 -33.86 -0.52
CA GLY A 207 -3.30 -34.28 -1.30
C GLY A 207 -3.22 -33.54 -2.63
N MET A 208 -4.31 -33.57 -3.39
CA MET A 208 -4.40 -32.86 -4.67
C MET A 208 -4.26 -31.32 -4.51
N ALA A 209 -4.84 -30.76 -3.47
CA ALA A 209 -4.73 -29.31 -3.20
C ALA A 209 -3.27 -28.89 -2.94
N ARG A 210 -2.49 -29.74 -2.25
CA ARG A 210 -1.05 -29.53 -2.04
C ARG A 210 -0.25 -29.67 -3.33
N ASP A 211 -0.56 -30.70 -4.15
CA ASP A 211 0.21 -30.98 -5.38
C ASP A 211 -0.04 -29.93 -6.46
N TYR A 212 -1.26 -29.45 -6.58
CA TYR A 212 -1.66 -28.48 -7.60
C TYR A 212 -1.67 -27.02 -7.10
N HIS A 213 -1.47 -26.77 -5.82
CA HIS A 213 -1.58 -25.44 -5.19
C HIS A 213 -2.91 -24.74 -5.55
N ARG A 214 -4.02 -25.52 -5.59
CA ARG A 214 -5.36 -25.09 -5.97
C ARG A 214 -6.41 -25.55 -4.97
N THR A 215 -7.53 -24.84 -4.97
CA THR A 215 -8.68 -25.27 -4.19
C THR A 215 -9.28 -26.54 -4.79
N VAL A 216 -9.38 -27.59 -4.01
CA VAL A 216 -10.02 -28.87 -4.37
C VAL A 216 -11.20 -29.07 -3.44
N LEU A 217 -12.41 -29.25 -4.01
CA LEU A 217 -13.63 -29.45 -3.26
C LEU A 217 -14.20 -30.85 -3.55
N PRO A 218 -14.31 -31.72 -2.55
CA PRO A 218 -15.06 -32.95 -2.67
C PRO A 218 -16.55 -32.66 -2.75
N VAL A 219 -17.23 -33.17 -3.79
CA VAL A 219 -18.65 -32.93 -4.04
C VAL A 219 -19.32 -34.17 -4.65
N SER A 220 -20.62 -34.31 -4.46
CA SER A 220 -21.45 -35.18 -5.29
C SER A 220 -22.13 -34.37 -6.37
N CYS A 221 -21.67 -34.49 -7.62
CA CYS A 221 -22.27 -33.74 -8.74
C CYS A 221 -23.77 -34.05 -8.95
N VAL A 222 -24.24 -35.17 -8.46
CA VAL A 222 -25.66 -35.56 -8.55
C VAL A 222 -26.50 -34.82 -7.50
N ASP A 223 -25.96 -34.55 -6.32
CA ASP A 223 -26.71 -34.01 -5.17
C ASP A 223 -26.44 -32.52 -4.98
N LEU A 224 -25.75 -31.84 -5.90
CA LEU A 224 -25.48 -30.39 -5.82
C LEU A 224 -26.79 -29.59 -5.71
N ASP A 225 -26.87 -28.78 -4.68
CA ASP A 225 -27.90 -27.81 -4.46
C ASP A 225 -27.42 -26.37 -4.74
N ALA A 226 -28.32 -25.40 -4.59
CA ALA A 226 -28.00 -24.00 -4.86
C ALA A 226 -26.98 -23.42 -3.86
N ALA A 227 -26.99 -23.85 -2.59
CA ALA A 227 -26.05 -23.38 -1.57
C ALA A 227 -24.62 -23.89 -1.86
N MET A 228 -24.47 -25.16 -2.20
CA MET A 228 -23.17 -25.76 -2.57
C MET A 228 -22.61 -25.10 -3.83
N LEU A 229 -23.46 -24.84 -4.83
CA LEU A 229 -23.03 -24.13 -6.05
C LEU A 229 -22.62 -22.68 -5.77
N GLY A 230 -23.29 -22.01 -4.84
CA GLY A 230 -22.88 -20.69 -4.35
C GLY A 230 -21.50 -20.73 -3.69
N GLU A 231 -21.22 -21.73 -2.86
CA GLU A 231 -19.90 -21.92 -2.24
C GLU A 231 -18.81 -22.22 -3.28
N ILE A 232 -19.11 -23.06 -4.28
CA ILE A 232 -18.20 -23.31 -5.41
C ILE A 232 -17.83 -22.01 -6.11
N LEU A 233 -18.80 -21.17 -6.47
CA LEU A 233 -18.55 -19.87 -7.11
C LEU A 233 -17.76 -18.91 -6.19
N ARG A 234 -18.05 -18.92 -4.90
CA ARG A 234 -17.29 -18.13 -3.92
C ARG A 234 -15.81 -18.55 -3.90
N ARG A 235 -15.53 -19.86 -3.88
CA ARG A 235 -14.17 -20.39 -3.94
C ARG A 235 -13.46 -20.01 -5.24
N VAL A 236 -14.18 -19.96 -6.36
CA VAL A 236 -13.63 -19.45 -7.62
C VAL A 236 -13.15 -18.00 -7.48
N LEU A 237 -13.90 -17.13 -6.79
CA LEU A 237 -13.49 -15.72 -6.57
C LEU A 237 -12.15 -15.61 -5.83
N TYR A 238 -11.88 -16.49 -4.89
CA TYR A 238 -10.61 -16.51 -4.18
C TYR A 238 -9.42 -16.99 -5.04
N GLU A 239 -9.68 -17.67 -6.17
CA GLU A 239 -8.63 -18.06 -7.13
C GLU A 239 -8.31 -16.95 -8.15
N PHE A 240 -9.04 -15.83 -8.17
CA PHE A 240 -8.70 -14.70 -9.01
C PHE A 240 -7.40 -14.04 -8.54
N PRO A 241 -6.60 -13.48 -9.48
CA PRO A 241 -5.39 -12.76 -9.13
C PRO A 241 -5.71 -11.51 -8.34
N VAL A 242 -4.85 -11.15 -7.40
CA VAL A 242 -4.89 -9.84 -6.75
C VAL A 242 -4.51 -8.77 -7.77
N GLN A 243 -5.30 -7.70 -7.86
CA GLN A 243 -5.07 -6.57 -8.75
C GLN A 243 -4.34 -5.44 -8.03
N GLU A 244 -4.69 -5.23 -6.77
CA GLU A 244 -4.18 -4.13 -5.97
C GLU A 244 -4.01 -4.54 -4.51
N LEU A 245 -2.84 -4.21 -3.94
CA LEU A 245 -2.56 -4.30 -2.52
C LEU A 245 -2.37 -2.88 -1.97
N ASP A 246 -3.31 -2.46 -1.11
CA ASP A 246 -3.29 -1.17 -0.45
C ASP A 246 -2.74 -1.34 0.98
N PHE A 247 -1.59 -0.74 1.27
CA PHE A 247 -0.97 -0.77 2.59
C PHE A 247 -1.32 0.48 3.37
N ALA A 248 -2.19 0.34 4.35
CA ALA A 248 -2.58 1.43 5.24
C ALA A 248 -1.51 1.66 6.32
N LEU A 249 -0.60 2.60 6.05
CA LEU A 249 0.46 3.05 6.95
C LEU A 249 0.00 4.25 7.79
N PRO A 250 0.60 4.47 8.99
CA PRO A 250 0.42 5.72 9.73
C PRO A 250 0.83 6.93 8.88
N ARG A 251 0.00 7.97 8.86
CA ARG A 251 0.21 9.14 7.99
C ARG A 251 1.57 9.84 8.16
N TRP A 252 2.12 9.81 9.37
CA TRP A 252 3.41 10.45 9.63
C TRP A 252 4.57 9.77 8.87
N VAL A 253 4.46 8.46 8.56
CA VAL A 253 5.46 7.72 7.76
C VAL A 253 5.52 8.25 6.33
N THR A 254 4.37 8.57 5.74
CA THR A 254 4.30 9.09 4.38
C THR A 254 4.77 10.54 4.24
N MET A 255 4.93 11.24 5.38
CA MET A 255 5.41 12.63 5.43
C MET A 255 6.94 12.73 5.61
N LEU A 256 7.62 11.62 5.84
CA LEU A 256 9.08 11.57 5.94
C LEU A 256 9.74 11.88 4.60
N GLU A 257 10.96 12.36 4.64
CA GLU A 257 11.72 12.62 3.42
C GLU A 257 11.94 11.34 2.60
N PRO A 258 11.89 11.43 1.27
CA PRO A 258 12.15 10.30 0.39
C PRO A 258 13.53 9.69 0.67
N GLY A 259 13.56 8.37 0.89
CA GLY A 259 14.79 7.65 1.23
C GLY A 259 15.06 7.49 2.73
N HIS A 260 14.18 7.96 3.58
CA HIS A 260 14.26 7.69 5.02
C HIS A 260 14.30 6.19 5.28
N TRP A 261 15.16 5.74 6.21
CA TRP A 261 15.39 4.33 6.50
C TRP A 261 14.10 3.55 6.79
N LEU A 262 13.17 4.14 7.56
CA LEU A 262 11.90 3.51 7.91
C LEU A 262 11.02 3.28 6.68
N GLN A 263 10.88 4.30 5.80
CA GLN A 263 10.12 4.14 4.55
C GLN A 263 10.73 3.03 3.69
N THR A 264 12.05 3.03 3.55
CA THR A 264 12.77 2.04 2.74
C THR A 264 12.53 0.63 3.25
N GLN A 265 12.62 0.41 4.56
CA GLN A 265 12.39 -0.91 5.16
C GLN A 265 10.94 -1.37 5.03
N VAL A 266 9.97 -0.50 5.34
CA VAL A 266 8.54 -0.84 5.27
C VAL A 266 8.11 -1.09 3.83
N TYR A 267 8.55 -0.28 2.87
CA TYR A 267 8.22 -0.46 1.47
C TYR A 267 8.87 -1.72 0.89
N ALA A 268 10.12 -2.02 1.27
CA ALA A 268 10.76 -3.26 0.87
C ALA A 268 10.00 -4.51 1.38
N ALA A 269 9.57 -4.49 2.65
CA ALA A 269 8.75 -5.56 3.22
C ALA A 269 7.39 -5.68 2.52
N ALA A 270 6.75 -4.54 2.20
CA ALA A 270 5.49 -4.52 1.45
C ALA A 270 5.65 -5.11 0.03
N MET A 271 6.74 -4.79 -0.66
CA MET A 271 7.05 -5.36 -1.98
C MET A 271 7.30 -6.86 -1.90
N GLN A 272 8.05 -7.34 -0.91
CA GLN A 272 8.26 -8.78 -0.70
C GLN A 272 6.96 -9.53 -0.43
N LEU A 273 6.04 -8.93 0.33
CA LEU A 273 4.71 -9.51 0.53
C LEU A 273 3.93 -9.54 -0.79
N ALA A 274 3.96 -8.46 -1.57
CA ALA A 274 3.28 -8.38 -2.87
C ALA A 274 3.80 -9.42 -3.88
N GLU A 275 5.09 -9.73 -3.87
CA GLU A 275 5.68 -10.77 -4.72
C GLU A 275 5.21 -12.19 -4.33
N ARG A 276 4.94 -12.44 -3.04
CA ARG A 276 4.45 -13.74 -2.56
C ARG A 276 2.95 -13.94 -2.79
N VAL A 277 2.20 -12.85 -2.90
CA VAL A 277 0.75 -12.87 -3.05
C VAL A 277 0.38 -12.81 -4.53
N SER A 278 -0.17 -13.90 -5.03
CA SER A 278 -0.63 -13.97 -6.42
C SER A 278 -2.14 -13.94 -6.54
N ARG A 279 -2.85 -14.51 -5.57
CA ARG A 279 -4.31 -14.71 -5.61
C ARG A 279 -4.97 -14.23 -4.32
N MET A 280 -6.26 -13.98 -4.41
CA MET A 280 -7.05 -13.53 -3.25
C MET A 280 -7.01 -14.51 -2.07
N LYS A 281 -6.90 -15.83 -2.35
CA LYS A 281 -6.78 -16.87 -1.31
C LYS A 281 -5.48 -16.83 -0.51
N ASP A 282 -4.42 -16.27 -1.09
CA ASP A 282 -3.10 -16.19 -0.45
C ASP A 282 -3.11 -15.17 0.72
N LEU A 283 -4.17 -14.35 0.80
CA LEU A 283 -4.40 -13.36 1.85
C LEU A 283 -5.68 -13.73 2.64
N PRO A 284 -5.59 -14.60 3.65
CA PRO A 284 -6.74 -14.94 4.47
C PRO A 284 -7.26 -13.70 5.19
N THR A 285 -8.57 -13.50 5.12
CA THR A 285 -9.28 -12.48 5.89
C THR A 285 -9.30 -12.91 7.37
N GLY A 286 -8.64 -12.16 8.24
CA GLY A 286 -8.60 -12.45 9.67
C GLY A 286 -7.28 -12.10 10.33
N THR A 287 -7.04 -12.67 11.53
CA THR A 287 -5.88 -12.41 12.37
C THR A 287 -4.55 -13.03 11.86
N ASP A 288 -4.64 -13.94 10.88
CA ASP A 288 -3.51 -14.71 10.36
C ASP A 288 -2.99 -14.17 9.01
N ALA A 289 -3.11 -12.86 8.79
CA ALA A 289 -2.49 -12.25 7.61
C ALA A 289 -0.98 -12.49 7.62
N PRO A 290 -0.36 -12.71 6.44
CA PRO A 290 1.08 -12.85 6.36
C PRO A 290 1.74 -11.60 6.95
N ALA A 291 2.54 -11.81 7.99
CA ALA A 291 3.24 -10.73 8.67
C ALA A 291 4.21 -10.05 7.70
N LEU A 292 4.24 -8.72 7.70
CA LEU A 292 5.32 -7.97 7.08
C LEU A 292 6.61 -8.25 7.87
N GLU A 293 7.62 -8.80 7.21
CA GLU A 293 8.92 -9.07 7.81
C GLU A 293 9.72 -7.76 7.90
N CYS A 294 9.42 -6.96 8.92
CA CYS A 294 10.09 -5.70 9.20
C CYS A 294 10.17 -5.48 10.72
N ASP A 295 11.37 -5.17 11.22
CA ASP A 295 11.60 -4.97 12.66
C ASP A 295 10.81 -3.78 13.23
N ALA A 296 10.49 -2.79 12.41
CA ALA A 296 9.70 -1.64 12.80
C ALA A 296 8.19 -1.93 12.92
N VAL A 297 7.71 -3.03 12.32
CA VAL A 297 6.29 -3.41 12.32
C VAL A 297 5.97 -4.21 13.59
N GLN A 298 4.94 -3.80 14.30
CA GLN A 298 4.39 -4.55 15.43
C GLN A 298 3.38 -5.59 14.97
N ARG A 299 2.49 -5.21 14.03
CA ARG A 299 1.44 -6.05 13.51
C ARG A 299 1.05 -5.64 12.10
N SER A 300 0.76 -6.63 11.25
CA SER A 300 0.07 -6.42 9.98
C SER A 300 -1.15 -7.32 9.90
N ALA A 301 -2.27 -6.79 9.37
CA ALA A 301 -3.50 -7.55 9.24
C ALA A 301 -4.27 -7.15 7.98
N VAL A 302 -5.00 -8.08 7.39
CA VAL A 302 -5.94 -7.77 6.31
C VAL A 302 -7.15 -7.06 6.91
N ALA A 303 -7.25 -5.75 6.64
CA ALA A 303 -8.33 -4.90 7.12
C ALA A 303 -9.62 -5.06 6.29
N GLY A 304 -9.49 -5.48 5.04
CA GLY A 304 -10.61 -5.72 4.15
C GLY A 304 -10.15 -6.22 2.77
N ALA A 305 -11.03 -6.94 2.10
CA ALA A 305 -10.84 -7.40 0.74
C ALA A 305 -12.07 -7.10 -0.10
N ASP A 306 -11.89 -6.50 -1.26
CA ASP A 306 -12.93 -6.33 -2.27
C ASP A 306 -12.72 -7.37 -3.37
N LEU A 307 -13.51 -8.43 -3.34
CA LEU A 307 -13.42 -9.52 -4.30
C LEU A 307 -13.80 -9.06 -5.71
N ALA A 308 -14.71 -8.09 -5.85
CA ALA A 308 -15.14 -7.56 -7.13
C ALA A 308 -14.05 -6.70 -7.79
N ALA A 309 -13.38 -5.84 -7.05
CA ALA A 309 -12.27 -5.05 -7.53
C ALA A 309 -10.95 -5.83 -7.58
N GLY A 310 -10.84 -6.89 -6.77
CA GLY A 310 -9.59 -7.63 -6.56
C GLY A 310 -8.56 -6.85 -5.75
N SER A 311 -9.02 -5.95 -4.92
CA SER A 311 -8.17 -5.15 -4.05
C SER A 311 -8.19 -5.69 -2.62
N VAL A 312 -7.04 -5.65 -1.97
CA VAL A 312 -6.90 -6.04 -0.57
C VAL A 312 -6.20 -4.94 0.19
N ARG A 313 -6.79 -4.54 1.30
CA ARG A 313 -6.21 -3.55 2.20
C ARG A 313 -5.55 -4.23 3.39
N VAL A 314 -4.26 -3.98 3.56
CA VAL A 314 -3.44 -4.46 4.67
C VAL A 314 -3.16 -3.29 5.61
N SER A 315 -3.66 -3.37 6.85
CA SER A 315 -3.29 -2.41 7.89
C SER A 315 -1.92 -2.77 8.47
N VAL A 316 -1.08 -1.77 8.65
CA VAL A 316 0.25 -1.91 9.21
C VAL A 316 0.36 -1.05 10.46
N GLU A 317 0.61 -1.68 11.59
CA GLU A 317 0.85 -1.04 12.88
C GLU A 317 2.34 -1.09 13.18
N LEU A 318 2.94 0.08 13.38
CA LEU A 318 4.35 0.20 13.76
C LEU A 318 4.50 0.13 15.28
N LYS A 319 5.66 -0.29 15.74
CA LYS A 319 6.01 -0.24 17.17
C LYS A 319 5.98 1.22 17.65
N PRO A 320 5.35 1.51 18.80
CA PRO A 320 5.24 2.88 19.33
C PRO A 320 6.59 3.59 19.47
N GLU A 321 7.64 2.86 19.82
CA GLU A 321 8.99 3.38 20.03
C GLU A 321 9.57 3.99 18.74
N ILE A 322 9.21 3.46 17.59
CA ILE A 322 9.68 3.93 16.27
C ILE A 322 9.23 5.37 16.01
N PHE A 323 8.01 5.74 16.44
CA PHE A 323 7.55 7.11 16.30
C PHE A 323 8.45 8.11 17.03
N TYR A 324 8.80 7.79 18.28
CA TYR A 324 9.66 8.67 19.10
C TYR A 324 11.10 8.69 18.61
N GLN A 325 11.61 7.54 18.16
CA GLN A 325 12.94 7.47 17.54
C GLN A 325 13.03 8.40 16.33
N VAL A 326 12.09 8.28 15.39
CA VAL A 326 12.06 9.12 14.19
C VAL A 326 11.86 10.59 14.55
N LEU A 327 11.03 10.88 15.54
CA LEU A 327 10.81 12.25 16.02
C LEU A 327 12.10 12.85 16.58
N SER A 328 12.86 12.07 17.37
CA SER A 328 14.16 12.49 17.90
C SER A 328 15.19 12.71 16.79
N GLU A 329 15.27 11.81 15.82
CA GLU A 329 16.15 11.92 14.65
C GLU A 329 15.87 13.21 13.83
N GLN A 330 14.60 13.52 13.61
CA GLN A 330 14.19 14.68 12.79
C GLN A 330 14.34 16.01 13.53
N THR A 331 14.19 16.01 14.86
CA THR A 331 14.18 17.24 15.64
C THR A 331 15.53 17.51 16.36
N GLY A 332 16.37 16.49 16.49
CA GLY A 332 17.57 16.55 17.32
C GLY A 332 17.29 16.62 18.82
N LEU A 333 16.04 16.36 19.24
CA LEU A 333 15.61 16.38 20.62
C LEU A 333 15.54 14.96 21.18
N ASP A 334 15.87 14.77 22.43
CA ASP A 334 15.78 13.47 23.09
C ASP A 334 14.35 13.23 23.60
N ILE A 335 13.56 12.49 22.82
CA ILE A 335 12.15 12.20 23.07
C ILE A 335 11.95 10.68 23.03
N GLY A 336 11.90 10.02 24.19
CA GLY A 336 11.76 8.56 24.25
C GLY A 336 10.33 8.05 24.31
N ASP A 337 9.39 8.86 24.84
CA ASP A 337 8.00 8.47 25.08
C ASP A 337 7.04 9.68 25.13
N GLU A 338 5.77 9.42 25.42
CA GLU A 338 4.74 10.46 25.58
C GLU A 338 5.06 11.42 26.76
N ALA A 339 5.69 10.91 27.81
CA ALA A 339 6.01 11.72 28.98
C ALA A 339 7.13 12.73 28.68
N GLY A 340 8.08 12.39 27.82
CA GLY A 340 9.12 13.28 27.32
C GLY A 340 8.61 14.29 26.27
N LEU A 341 7.66 13.87 25.43
CA LEU A 341 7.13 14.70 24.34
C LEU A 341 6.41 15.95 24.84
N MET A 342 5.55 15.83 25.86
CA MET A 342 4.75 16.96 26.37
C MET A 342 5.58 18.13 26.91
N PRO A 343 6.55 17.91 27.81
CA PRO A 343 7.44 19.00 28.28
C PRO A 343 8.20 19.66 27.13
N CYS A 344 8.71 18.84 26.18
CA CYS A 344 9.42 19.33 25.00
C CYS A 344 8.55 20.26 24.13
N ILE A 345 7.31 19.88 23.83
CA ILE A 345 6.37 20.73 23.09
C ILE A 345 6.08 22.02 23.87
N MET A 346 5.93 21.95 25.18
CA MET A 346 5.68 23.15 26.01
C MET A 346 6.88 24.09 26.00
N GLU A 347 8.10 23.58 26.03
CA GLU A 347 9.32 24.37 25.92
C GLU A 347 9.44 25.03 24.55
N LEU A 348 9.26 24.24 23.48
CA LEU A 348 9.26 24.76 22.10
C LEU A 348 8.19 25.84 21.90
N ALA A 349 7.00 25.67 22.47
CA ALA A 349 5.94 26.68 22.42
C ALA A 349 6.31 27.97 23.17
N ARG A 350 7.05 27.87 24.27
CA ARG A 350 7.60 29.05 24.97
C ARG A 350 8.71 29.72 24.15
N ALA A 351 9.65 28.93 23.64
CA ALA A 351 10.72 29.43 22.79
C ALA A 351 10.18 30.10 21.52
N LYS A 352 9.21 29.51 20.86
CA LYS A 352 8.55 30.07 19.68
C LYS A 352 7.89 31.42 20.00
N ARG A 353 7.14 31.52 21.09
CA ARG A 353 6.51 32.81 21.50
C ARG A 353 7.55 33.89 21.80
N ALA A 354 8.67 33.52 22.43
CA ALA A 354 9.76 34.46 22.69
C ALA A 354 10.44 34.89 21.38
N TYR A 355 10.69 33.96 20.48
CA TYR A 355 11.28 34.22 19.17
C TYR A 355 10.38 35.13 18.30
N GLU A 356 9.07 34.85 18.26
CA GLU A 356 8.12 35.64 17.47
C GLU A 356 8.10 37.12 17.89
N LYS A 357 8.35 37.44 19.16
CA LYS A 357 8.48 38.82 19.63
C LYS A 357 9.67 39.55 19.01
N VAL A 358 10.77 38.86 18.78
CA VAL A 358 12.04 39.46 18.31
C VAL A 358 12.33 39.21 16.83
N ARG A 359 11.57 38.35 16.16
CA ARG A 359 11.79 37.90 14.79
C ARG A 359 11.92 39.06 13.81
N SER A 360 10.97 39.95 13.81
CA SER A 360 10.96 41.13 12.90
C SER A 360 12.16 42.05 13.12
N ALA A 361 12.57 42.22 14.38
CA ALA A 361 13.75 43.02 14.70
C ALA A 361 15.05 42.31 14.24
N LEU A 362 15.16 40.99 14.36
CA LEU A 362 16.30 40.23 13.85
C LEU A 362 16.39 40.31 12.34
N GLU A 363 15.26 40.16 11.59
CA GLU A 363 15.23 40.32 10.14
C GLU A 363 15.67 41.75 9.72
N GLN A 364 15.28 42.79 10.47
CA GLN A 364 15.73 44.16 10.24
C GLN A 364 17.23 44.33 10.50
N VAL A 365 17.75 43.73 11.58
CA VAL A 365 19.20 43.77 11.90
C VAL A 365 20.02 43.10 10.78
N GLU A 366 19.56 42.00 10.25
CA GLU A 366 20.24 41.31 9.13
C GLU A 366 20.25 42.19 7.88
N ALA A 367 19.15 42.83 7.56
CA ALA A 367 18.98 43.63 6.34
C ALA A 367 19.67 45.01 6.43
N THR A 368 19.59 45.70 7.58
CA THR A 368 20.01 47.12 7.72
C THR A 368 21.08 47.34 8.79
N GLY A 369 21.40 46.35 9.60
CA GLY A 369 22.28 46.48 10.75
C GLY A 369 21.58 47.00 12.03
N TYR A 370 20.28 47.32 11.96
CA TYR A 370 19.50 47.88 13.08
C TYR A 370 18.08 47.35 13.08
N GLY A 371 17.57 46.92 14.21
CA GLY A 371 16.21 46.41 14.37
C GLY A 371 15.56 46.81 15.67
N ILE A 372 14.23 46.97 15.65
CA ILE A 372 13.44 47.46 16.77
C ILE A 372 12.38 46.42 17.13
N VAL A 373 12.36 46.00 18.37
CA VAL A 373 11.26 45.21 18.95
C VAL A 373 10.22 46.18 19.48
N MET A 374 9.07 46.24 18.83
CA MET A 374 7.97 47.05 19.26
C MET A 374 7.36 46.48 20.55
N PRO A 375 6.98 47.38 21.52
CA PRO A 375 6.31 46.93 22.72
C PRO A 375 4.93 46.33 22.40
N SER A 376 4.52 45.32 23.15
CA SER A 376 3.17 44.78 23.11
C SER A 376 2.16 45.71 23.83
N ILE A 377 0.89 45.53 23.51
CA ILE A 377 -0.17 46.34 24.17
C ILE A 377 -0.15 46.19 25.69
N ASP A 378 0.20 45.00 26.18
CA ASP A 378 0.26 44.73 27.62
C ASP A 378 1.46 45.41 28.32
N GLU A 379 2.45 45.87 27.55
CA GLU A 379 3.64 46.58 28.03
C GLU A 379 3.46 48.12 27.99
N LEU A 380 2.35 48.58 27.42
CA LEU A 380 2.00 50.00 27.36
C LEU A 380 1.49 50.49 28.72
N HIS A 381 2.14 51.49 29.26
CA HIS A 381 1.71 52.18 30.47
C HIS A 381 1.09 53.54 30.09
N LEU A 382 -0.21 53.70 30.33
CA LEU A 382 -0.91 54.96 30.11
C LEU A 382 -0.84 55.81 31.39
N GLU A 383 -0.36 57.05 31.25
CA GLU A 383 -0.38 58.00 32.35
C GLU A 383 -1.76 58.63 32.51
N PRO A 384 -2.10 59.15 33.70
CA PRO A 384 -3.38 59.84 33.91
C PRO A 384 -3.55 61.02 32.94
N PRO A 385 -4.75 61.17 32.32
CA PRO A 385 -5.01 62.28 31.41
C PRO A 385 -4.89 63.64 32.09
N GLU A 386 -4.14 64.54 31.45
CA GLU A 386 -3.99 65.95 31.96
C GLU A 386 -4.74 66.91 31.05
N ILE A 387 -5.35 67.99 31.67
CA ILE A 387 -5.96 69.10 30.95
C ILE A 387 -4.86 70.06 30.58
N VAL A 388 -4.71 70.37 29.29
CA VAL A 388 -3.71 71.30 28.78
C VAL A 388 -4.45 72.54 28.21
N HIS A 389 -3.98 73.70 28.62
CA HIS A 389 -4.50 74.96 28.11
C HIS A 389 -3.52 75.57 27.10
N GLN A 390 -3.94 75.69 25.86
CA GLN A 390 -3.10 76.25 24.79
C GLN A 390 -3.92 77.24 23.97
N ASP A 391 -3.47 78.48 23.87
CA ASP A 391 -4.09 79.60 23.14
C ASP A 391 -5.60 79.81 23.37
N GLY A 392 -6.03 79.72 24.66
CA GLY A 392 -7.42 79.88 25.03
C GLY A 392 -8.36 78.71 24.74
N ARG A 393 -7.83 77.56 24.35
CA ARG A 393 -8.56 76.32 24.17
C ARG A 393 -8.08 75.29 25.20
N CYS A 394 -8.99 74.40 25.63
CA CYS A 394 -8.68 73.27 26.50
C CYS A 394 -8.56 72.03 25.68
N GLY A 395 -7.48 71.29 25.85
CA GLY A 395 -7.21 69.92 25.26
C GLY A 395 -6.95 68.93 26.38
N VAL A 396 -6.99 67.66 26.04
CA VAL A 396 -6.57 66.57 26.91
C VAL A 396 -5.24 65.99 26.39
N ARG A 397 -4.26 65.98 27.26
CA ARG A 397 -2.96 65.31 26.98
C ARG A 397 -3.04 63.90 27.49
N LEU A 398 -2.77 62.95 26.59
CA LEU A 398 -2.59 61.55 26.91
C LEU A 398 -1.10 61.18 26.74
N GLN A 399 -0.50 60.69 27.77
CA GLN A 399 0.90 60.22 27.74
C GLN A 399 0.95 58.72 27.98
N ALA A 400 1.74 58.03 27.18
CA ALA A 400 1.97 56.61 27.34
C ALA A 400 3.49 56.31 27.23
N CYS A 401 3.97 55.40 28.06
CA CYS A 401 5.32 54.92 27.97
C CYS A 401 5.33 53.38 27.78
N ALA A 402 6.33 52.88 27.08
CA ALA A 402 6.53 51.45 26.86
C ALA A 402 8.00 51.14 26.68
N PRO A 403 8.49 50.01 27.18
CA PRO A 403 9.86 49.55 26.90
C PRO A 403 9.97 49.08 25.45
N SER A 404 11.05 49.43 24.77
CA SER A 404 11.41 48.94 23.45
C SER A 404 12.80 48.32 23.47
N ILE A 405 13.02 47.24 22.76
CA ILE A 405 14.33 46.61 22.63
C ILE A 405 14.95 47.06 21.32
N GLN A 406 16.17 47.63 21.41
CA GLN A 406 16.94 48.05 20.24
C GLN A 406 18.05 47.01 20.00
N MET A 407 18.15 46.53 18.77
CA MET A 407 19.17 45.56 18.35
C MET A 407 20.06 46.18 17.29
N MET A 408 21.37 46.06 17.46
CA MET A 408 22.36 46.62 16.52
C MET A 408 23.40 45.58 16.17
N LYS A 409 23.78 45.50 14.88
CA LYS A 409 24.89 44.69 14.38
C LYS A 409 26.13 45.58 14.36
N ALA A 410 27.14 45.20 15.15
CA ALA A 410 28.42 45.89 15.20
C ALA A 410 29.55 44.95 14.79
N THR A 411 30.48 45.46 13.98
CA THR A 411 31.68 44.71 13.60
C THR A 411 32.75 44.89 14.68
N ILE A 412 33.20 43.78 15.28
CA ILE A 412 34.20 43.81 16.33
C ILE A 412 35.49 43.24 15.76
N HIS A 413 36.59 44.00 15.93
CA HIS A 413 37.93 43.58 15.54
C HIS A 413 38.67 43.10 16.80
N THR A 414 39.29 41.96 16.72
CA THR A 414 40.23 41.49 17.74
C THR A 414 41.64 41.36 17.13
N GLU A 415 42.64 41.67 17.89
CA GLU A 415 44.02 41.53 17.54
C GLU A 415 44.66 40.62 18.59
N LEU A 416 45.37 39.63 18.12
CA LEU A 416 46.12 38.70 18.92
C LEU A 416 47.62 38.88 18.60
N SER A 417 48.38 39.26 19.58
CA SER A 417 49.80 39.44 19.44
C SER A 417 50.57 38.54 20.43
N PRO A 418 50.55 37.21 20.20
CA PRO A 418 51.26 36.28 21.07
C PRO A 418 52.79 36.46 20.93
N ILE A 419 53.51 36.45 22.05
CA ILE A 419 54.97 36.51 22.07
C ILE A 419 55.52 35.12 21.80
N VAL A 420 56.22 34.93 20.68
CA VAL A 420 56.66 33.62 20.20
C VAL A 420 58.13 33.30 20.52
N GLY A 421 58.88 34.27 20.96
CA GLY A 421 60.29 34.08 21.27
C GLY A 421 61.21 35.05 20.47
N THR A 422 62.22 34.52 19.76
CA THR A 422 63.18 35.34 19.01
C THR A 422 62.59 35.80 17.66
N GLU A 423 63.12 36.89 17.09
CA GLU A 423 62.72 37.44 15.79
C GLU A 423 62.63 36.38 14.69
N LYS A 424 63.63 35.52 14.62
CA LYS A 424 63.68 34.43 13.61
C LYS A 424 62.57 33.39 13.79
N GLN A 425 62.24 33.03 15.06
CA GLN A 425 61.12 32.11 15.36
C GLN A 425 59.76 32.72 15.00
N SER A 426 59.62 34.04 15.14
CA SER A 426 58.43 34.76 14.73
C SER A 426 58.29 34.82 13.20
N GLU A 427 59.39 35.04 12.47
CA GLU A 427 59.42 35.02 11.03
C GLU A 427 59.08 33.64 10.46
N ASP A 428 59.67 32.57 11.01
CA ASP A 428 59.39 31.18 10.60
C ASP A 428 57.91 30.81 10.83
N LEU A 429 57.30 31.23 11.95
CA LEU A 429 55.89 31.02 12.24
C LEU A 429 55.00 31.78 11.27
N VAL A 430 55.31 33.05 10.97
CA VAL A 430 54.51 33.85 10.03
C VAL A 430 54.58 33.23 8.64
N GLN A 431 55.72 32.72 8.19
CA GLN A 431 55.84 32.05 6.90
C GLN A 431 55.00 30.75 6.87
N SER A 432 55.01 29.95 7.92
CA SER A 432 54.18 28.74 8.03
C SER A 432 52.70 29.08 7.96
N LEU A 433 52.22 30.05 8.74
CA LEU A 433 50.83 30.48 8.76
C LEU A 433 50.38 31.07 7.40
N LEU A 434 51.26 31.80 6.72
CA LEU A 434 50.93 32.30 5.36
C LEU A 434 50.86 31.21 4.33
N ALA A 435 51.68 30.17 4.44
CA ALA A 435 51.58 28.99 3.56
C ALA A 435 50.28 28.23 3.82
N ASP A 436 49.94 27.96 5.08
CA ASP A 436 48.68 27.29 5.45
C ASP A 436 47.44 28.10 5.04
N PHE A 437 47.50 29.46 5.13
CA PHE A 437 46.42 30.34 4.69
C PHE A 437 46.26 30.33 3.15
N ALA A 438 47.35 30.17 2.40
CA ALA A 438 47.30 30.11 0.95
C ALA A 438 46.74 28.78 0.43
N ASP A 439 46.99 27.68 1.14
CA ASP A 439 46.55 26.33 0.77
C ASP A 439 45.08 26.06 1.19
N ASP A 440 44.71 26.27 2.44
CA ASP A 440 43.33 26.11 2.96
C ASP A 440 43.06 27.06 4.14
N PRO A 441 42.39 28.19 3.89
CA PRO A 441 42.06 29.15 4.96
C PRO A 441 41.16 28.56 6.08
N VAL A 442 40.42 27.45 5.82
CA VAL A 442 39.52 26.82 6.81
C VAL A 442 40.34 25.97 7.79
N GLN A 443 41.33 25.22 7.30
CA GLN A 443 42.18 24.40 8.16
C GLN A 443 43.05 25.25 9.10
N LEU A 444 43.38 26.51 8.71
CA LEU A 444 44.11 27.43 9.56
C LEU A 444 43.40 27.66 10.91
N TRP A 445 42.08 27.66 10.94
CA TRP A 445 41.29 27.82 12.18
C TRP A 445 41.49 26.68 13.17
N GLU A 446 41.81 25.48 12.70
CA GLU A 446 42.04 24.28 13.51
C GLU A 446 43.54 24.13 13.90
N SER A 447 44.42 24.94 13.29
CA SER A 447 45.83 24.88 13.60
C SER A 447 46.10 25.20 15.08
N ASN A 448 46.90 24.32 15.71
CA ASN A 448 47.20 24.47 17.14
C ASN A 448 48.40 25.43 17.31
N ILE A 449 48.11 26.59 17.89
CA ILE A 449 49.09 27.62 18.19
C ILE A 449 49.11 27.81 19.73
N PHE A 450 50.21 27.51 20.38
CA PHE A 450 50.37 27.63 21.85
C PHE A 450 49.40 26.76 22.68
N GLY A 451 49.07 25.56 22.21
CA GLY A 451 48.25 24.63 22.95
C GLY A 451 46.72 24.85 22.83
N LYS A 452 46.30 25.84 22.03
CA LYS A 452 44.91 26.12 21.66
C LYS A 452 44.77 26.27 20.16
N SER A 453 43.60 25.97 19.59
CA SER A 453 43.35 26.26 18.20
C SER A 453 43.30 27.79 17.95
N LEU A 454 43.64 28.22 16.74
CA LEU A 454 43.51 29.64 16.37
C LEU A 454 42.06 30.12 16.58
N HIS A 455 41.07 29.30 16.28
CA HIS A 455 39.67 29.58 16.52
C HIS A 455 39.39 29.87 18.02
N GLU A 456 39.91 29.06 18.94
CA GLU A 456 39.72 29.25 20.38
C GLU A 456 40.39 30.56 20.84
N LEU A 457 41.60 30.85 20.36
CA LEU A 457 42.32 32.07 20.76
C LEU A 457 41.60 33.35 20.28
N VAL A 458 41.10 33.34 19.02
CA VAL A 458 40.35 34.47 18.48
C VAL A 458 39.01 34.62 19.19
N ASN A 459 38.32 33.51 19.50
CA ASN A 459 37.07 33.53 20.23
C ASN A 459 37.25 34.05 21.67
N ASP A 460 38.28 33.61 22.40
CA ASP A 460 38.65 34.13 23.73
C ASP A 460 38.89 35.66 23.65
N GLY A 461 39.62 36.12 22.65
CA GLY A 461 39.90 37.54 22.44
C GLY A 461 38.63 38.37 22.16
N LEU A 462 37.73 37.85 21.35
CA LEU A 462 36.43 38.47 21.06
C LEU A 462 35.53 38.50 22.29
N GLN A 463 35.39 37.38 22.99
CA GLN A 463 34.60 37.30 24.23
C GLN A 463 35.10 38.26 25.30
N ASN A 464 36.42 38.35 25.50
CA ASN A 464 36.98 39.31 26.42
C ASN A 464 36.61 40.75 26.09
N LYS A 465 36.68 41.18 24.83
CA LYS A 465 36.24 42.51 24.40
C LYS A 465 34.75 42.76 24.61
N LEU A 466 33.92 41.77 24.30
CA LEU A 466 32.47 41.87 24.42
C LEU A 466 31.99 41.91 25.86
N LEU A 467 32.58 41.06 26.74
CA LEU A 467 32.16 40.94 28.13
C LEU A 467 32.70 42.11 29.00
N HIS A 468 33.82 42.73 28.60
CA HIS A 468 34.47 43.81 29.35
C HIS A 468 34.02 45.22 28.98
N ILE A 469 32.89 45.37 28.25
CA ILE A 469 32.27 46.70 28.08
C ILE A 469 31.83 47.21 29.47
N PRO A 470 32.40 48.32 30.00
CA PRO A 470 32.07 48.81 31.34
C PRO A 470 30.55 49.07 31.48
N GLN A 471 30.00 48.79 32.63
CA GLN A 471 28.57 48.99 32.88
C GLN A 471 28.15 50.48 32.67
N GLU A 472 29.04 51.40 33.05
CA GLU A 472 28.82 52.84 32.79
C GLU A 472 28.68 53.17 31.30
N ALA A 473 29.46 52.53 30.43
CA ALA A 473 29.39 52.70 29.01
C ALA A 473 28.05 52.17 28.43
N ARG A 474 27.57 51.01 28.93
CA ARG A 474 26.26 50.45 28.55
C ARG A 474 25.14 51.37 28.96
N THR A 475 25.14 51.91 30.17
CA THR A 475 24.14 52.86 30.69
C THR A 475 24.12 54.15 29.85
N ARG A 476 25.28 54.74 29.56
CA ARG A 476 25.37 55.93 28.73
C ARG A 476 24.85 55.71 27.27
N LEU A 477 25.13 54.53 26.71
CA LEU A 477 24.58 54.17 25.38
C LEU A 477 23.04 54.09 25.44
N GLN A 478 22.48 53.44 26.45
CA GLN A 478 21.05 53.34 26.67
C GLN A 478 20.42 54.73 26.84
N GLU A 479 20.91 55.59 27.76
CA GLU A 479 20.43 56.93 27.98
C GLU A 479 20.49 57.81 26.74
N THR A 480 21.55 57.63 25.93
CA THR A 480 21.70 58.35 24.67
C THR A 480 20.65 57.92 23.64
N LEU A 481 20.40 56.63 23.53
CA LEU A 481 19.36 56.08 22.65
C LEU A 481 17.97 56.54 23.06
N GLU A 482 17.64 56.46 24.36
CA GLU A 482 16.37 56.95 24.91
C GLU A 482 16.15 58.44 24.62
N ARG A 483 17.19 59.26 24.76
CA ARG A 483 17.13 60.68 24.43
C ARG A 483 16.90 60.94 22.95
N VAL A 484 17.59 60.23 22.07
CA VAL A 484 17.46 60.31 20.63
C VAL A 484 16.06 59.93 20.17
N ILE A 485 15.49 58.89 20.75
CA ILE A 485 14.16 58.39 20.40
C ILE A 485 13.07 59.34 20.91
N ASN A 486 13.18 59.81 22.17
CA ASN A 486 12.11 60.61 22.81
C ASN A 486 12.16 62.08 22.43
N GLU A 487 13.34 62.69 22.25
CA GLU A 487 13.53 64.11 21.96
C GLU A 487 13.71 64.42 20.48
N GLY A 488 13.88 63.42 19.63
CA GLY A 488 13.99 63.60 18.16
C GLY A 488 15.22 64.41 17.77
N CYS A 489 16.41 64.02 18.18
CA CYS A 489 17.65 64.71 17.85
C CYS A 489 17.93 64.71 16.34
N THR A 490 17.94 65.90 15.74
CA THR A 490 18.33 66.16 14.33
C THR A 490 19.80 66.57 14.18
N GLY A 491 20.59 66.53 15.27
CA GLY A 491 21.99 66.98 15.33
C GLY A 491 23.02 65.85 15.45
N LEU A 492 24.31 66.26 15.45
CA LEU A 492 25.45 65.36 15.65
C LEU A 492 25.40 64.73 17.05
N ILE A 493 25.29 63.39 17.11
CA ILE A 493 25.32 62.68 18.39
C ILE A 493 26.76 62.41 18.74
N CYS A 494 27.22 63.05 19.82
CA CYS A 494 28.56 62.78 20.39
C CYS A 494 28.39 61.95 21.64
N ILE A 495 28.81 60.69 21.63
CA ILE A 495 28.81 59.82 22.79
C ILE A 495 30.23 59.86 23.36
N LEU A 496 30.39 60.58 24.46
CA LEU A 496 31.63 60.55 25.25
C LEU A 496 31.56 59.37 26.22
N ILE A 497 32.31 58.33 25.93
CA ILE A 497 32.45 57.13 26.75
C ILE A 497 33.50 57.34 27.81
#